data_f6807f8249afd8b76541cd7ae3d233f7
#
_entry.id   f6807f8249afd8b76541cd7ae3d233f7
#
_cell.length_a   1.000
_cell.length_b   1.000
_cell.length_c   1.000
_cell.angle_alpha   90.00
_cell.angle_beta   90.00
_cell.angle_gamma   90.00
#
_symmetry.space_group_name_H-M   'P 1'
#
loop_
_entity.id
_entity.type
_entity.pdbx_description
1 polymer ?
#
loop_
_entity_poly.entity_id
_entity_poly.type
_entity_poly.pdbx_seq_one_letter_code
_entity_poly.pdbx_strand_id
1 'polypeptide(L)'
;MTRRYLKIVLVGSLFTLSACAQQSEVREMKQSVNTLNVAMDKLNKETVKITQQNALNAKSSNGVYLLPGANTPARLNSQIGTLRMSLVNVAANADGTRATLRIQGESNGPLPAFSGTVEWGQIQGTTESYQEVNVKNQLFTAPASTLAPSDVDIPLQLSGLTPEQLGFIRIHDIQPAAQ
;
A
#
# COMPACT_ATOMS: atom_id res chain seq x y z
N MET A 1 61.33 -5.47 45.53
CA MET A 1 60.05 -6.22 45.28
C MET A 1 58.99 -5.46 44.50
N THR A 2 59.18 -4.23 44.17
CA THR A 2 58.17 -3.32 43.55
C THR A 2 58.07 -3.44 41.99
N ARG A 3 59.09 -3.98 41.33
CA ARG A 3 59.09 -4.05 39.84
C ARG A 3 58.27 -5.18 39.23
N ARG A 4 57.90 -6.19 39.99
CA ARG A 4 57.13 -7.35 39.52
C ARG A 4 55.62 -7.11 39.50
N TYR A 5 55.14 -6.24 40.40
CA TYR A 5 53.70 -5.91 40.49
C TYR A 5 53.28 -4.90 39.39
N LEU A 6 54.20 -4.06 38.90
CA LEU A 6 53.91 -3.08 37.84
C LEU A 6 53.61 -3.75 36.46
N LYS A 7 54.20 -4.92 36.20
CA LYS A 7 53.97 -5.64 34.96
C LYS A 7 52.67 -6.43 34.97
N ILE A 8 52.13 -6.78 36.12
CA ILE A 8 50.88 -7.52 36.27
C ILE A 8 49.68 -6.57 36.10
N VAL A 9 49.79 -5.35 36.56
CA VAL A 9 48.72 -4.32 36.40
C VAL A 9 48.57 -3.88 34.95
N LEU A 10 49.68 -3.85 34.19
CA LEU A 10 49.62 -3.40 32.76
C LEU A 10 49.01 -4.45 31.82
N VAL A 11 49.06 -5.72 32.17
CA VAL A 11 48.46 -6.82 31.37
C VAL A 11 46.95 -6.94 31.63
N GLY A 12 46.50 -6.60 32.87
CA GLY A 12 45.08 -6.64 33.22
C GLY A 12 44.21 -5.57 32.55
N SER A 13 44.77 -4.42 32.18
CA SER A 13 44.04 -3.33 31.54
C SER A 13 43.80 -3.46 30.02
N LEU A 14 44.50 -4.39 29.34
CA LEU A 14 44.33 -4.60 27.92
C LEU A 14 43.15 -5.57 27.56
N PHE A 15 42.69 -6.36 28.55
CA PHE A 15 41.55 -7.26 28.29
C PHE A 15 40.16 -6.62 28.44
N THR A 16 40.05 -5.45 29.06
CA THR A 16 38.75 -4.80 29.27
C THR A 16 38.27 -3.97 28.08
N LEU A 17 39.14 -3.60 27.14
CA LEU A 17 38.79 -2.78 25.97
C LEU A 17 38.19 -3.60 24.83
N SER A 18 38.47 -4.89 24.73
CA SER A 18 37.96 -5.76 23.68
C SER A 18 36.50 -6.21 23.91
N ALA A 19 36.01 -6.19 25.15
CA ALA A 19 34.63 -6.58 25.46
C ALA A 19 33.58 -5.56 25.03
N CYS A 20 33.94 -4.26 24.99
CA CYS A 20 32.99 -3.21 24.58
C CYS A 20 32.77 -3.16 23.06
N ALA A 21 33.74 -3.50 22.24
CA ALA A 21 33.61 -3.50 20.79
C ALA A 21 32.69 -4.61 20.29
N GLN A 22 32.76 -5.80 20.90
CA GLN A 22 31.87 -6.93 20.55
C GLN A 22 30.40 -6.68 20.91
N GLN A 23 30.14 -5.89 21.94
CA GLN A 23 28.77 -5.61 22.38
C GLN A 23 28.06 -4.60 21.47
N SER A 24 28.77 -3.69 20.83
CA SER A 24 28.22 -2.76 19.82
C SER A 24 27.85 -3.50 18.54
N GLU A 25 28.73 -4.36 18.02
CA GLU A 25 28.48 -5.17 16.82
C GLU A 25 27.27 -6.12 16.99
N VAL A 26 27.14 -6.75 18.15
CA VAL A 26 25.98 -7.62 18.47
C VAL A 26 24.68 -6.82 18.52
N ARG A 27 24.70 -5.57 19.01
CA ARG A 27 23.52 -4.70 19.01
C ARG A 27 23.14 -4.26 17.60
N GLU A 28 24.10 -3.86 16.79
CA GLU A 28 23.88 -3.48 15.41
C GLU A 28 23.34 -4.66 14.59
N MET A 29 23.89 -5.85 14.78
CA MET A 29 23.41 -7.07 14.15
C MET A 29 21.98 -7.40 14.57
N LYS A 30 21.63 -7.30 15.85
CA LYS A 30 20.26 -7.48 16.34
C LYS A 30 19.29 -6.46 15.76
N GLN A 31 19.69 -5.19 15.65
CA GLN A 31 18.88 -4.16 15.01
C GLN A 31 18.68 -4.46 13.52
N SER A 32 19.73 -4.87 12.82
CA SER A 32 19.66 -5.23 11.40
C SER A 32 18.73 -6.43 11.17
N VAL A 33 18.83 -7.46 12.00
CA VAL A 33 17.92 -8.63 11.95
C VAL A 33 16.48 -8.24 12.23
N ASN A 34 16.23 -7.38 13.22
CA ASN A 34 14.88 -6.91 13.52
C ASN A 34 14.30 -6.08 12.36
N THR A 35 15.09 -5.18 11.80
CA THR A 35 14.70 -4.37 10.62
C THR A 35 14.39 -5.27 9.42
N LEU A 36 15.21 -6.31 9.20
CA LEU A 36 14.98 -7.26 8.12
C LEU A 36 13.68 -8.07 8.33
N ASN A 37 13.43 -8.53 9.55
CA ASN A 37 12.19 -9.25 9.87
C ASN A 37 10.95 -8.38 9.63
N VAL A 38 10.97 -7.12 10.07
CA VAL A 38 9.87 -6.16 9.83
C VAL A 38 9.67 -5.91 8.33
N ALA A 39 10.76 -5.77 7.57
CA ALA A 39 10.70 -5.60 6.12
C ALA A 39 10.13 -6.85 5.43
N MET A 40 10.52 -8.05 5.84
CA MET A 40 9.98 -9.30 5.32
C MET A 40 8.49 -9.47 5.63
N ASP A 41 8.04 -9.16 6.84
CA ASP A 41 6.63 -9.20 7.22
C ASP A 41 5.79 -8.23 6.37
N LYS A 42 6.32 -7.03 6.12
CA LYS A 42 5.67 -6.04 5.26
C LYS A 42 5.56 -6.55 3.83
N LEU A 43 6.65 -7.08 3.25
CA LEU A 43 6.66 -7.64 1.90
C LEU A 43 5.71 -8.83 1.76
N ASN A 44 5.66 -9.71 2.75
CA ASN A 44 4.73 -10.85 2.75
C ASN A 44 3.27 -10.37 2.75
N LYS A 45 2.92 -9.41 3.60
CA LYS A 45 1.57 -8.83 3.65
C LYS A 45 1.20 -8.17 2.33
N GLU A 46 2.11 -7.41 1.74
CA GLU A 46 1.91 -6.75 0.45
C GLU A 46 1.73 -7.78 -0.68
N THR A 47 2.58 -8.81 -0.73
CA THR A 47 2.48 -9.90 -1.73
C THR A 47 1.14 -10.62 -1.64
N VAL A 48 0.66 -10.91 -0.44
CA VAL A 48 -0.67 -11.51 -0.23
C VAL A 48 -1.76 -10.60 -0.76
N LYS A 49 -1.71 -9.30 -0.49
CA LYS A 49 -2.69 -8.33 -0.98
C LYS A 49 -2.67 -8.19 -2.50
N ILE A 50 -1.49 -8.17 -3.12
CA ILE A 50 -1.33 -8.16 -4.59
C ILE A 50 -1.97 -9.42 -5.20
N THR A 51 -1.67 -10.59 -4.65
CA THR A 51 -2.24 -11.85 -5.13
C THR A 51 -3.76 -11.88 -5.01
N GLN A 52 -4.30 -11.43 -3.89
CA GLN A 52 -5.75 -11.31 -3.67
C GLN A 52 -6.38 -10.32 -4.67
N GLN A 53 -5.80 -9.13 -4.85
CA GLN A 53 -6.29 -8.14 -5.80
C GLN A 53 -6.32 -8.70 -7.23
N ASN A 54 -5.26 -9.38 -7.65
CA ASN A 54 -5.19 -9.98 -8.98
C ASN A 54 -6.23 -11.10 -9.16
N ALA A 55 -6.45 -11.94 -8.14
CA ALA A 55 -7.46 -12.99 -8.17
C ALA A 55 -8.89 -12.43 -8.26
N LEU A 56 -9.20 -11.36 -7.53
CA LEU A 56 -10.48 -10.66 -7.62
C LEU A 56 -10.67 -10.04 -9.00
N ASN A 57 -9.65 -9.35 -9.51
CA ASN A 57 -9.72 -8.71 -10.83
C ASN A 57 -9.82 -9.72 -11.99
N ALA A 58 -9.22 -10.89 -11.86
CA ALA A 58 -9.35 -11.96 -12.86
C ALA A 58 -10.78 -12.51 -12.97
N LYS A 59 -11.58 -12.40 -11.92
CA LYS A 59 -12.98 -12.86 -11.87
C LYS A 59 -13.99 -11.73 -12.05
N SER A 60 -13.55 -10.47 -11.96
CA SER A 60 -14.44 -9.31 -12.05
C SER A 60 -14.95 -9.13 -13.48
N SER A 61 -16.25 -9.08 -13.63
CA SER A 61 -16.93 -8.69 -14.87
C SER A 61 -17.38 -7.22 -14.85
N ASN A 62 -17.35 -6.56 -13.69
CA ASN A 62 -17.79 -5.20 -13.51
C ASN A 62 -16.77 -4.42 -12.68
N GLY A 63 -15.92 -3.68 -13.38
CA GLY A 63 -14.95 -2.81 -12.73
C GLY A 63 -13.68 -3.49 -12.25
N VAL A 64 -12.91 -2.75 -11.48
CA VAL A 64 -11.59 -3.15 -10.97
C VAL A 64 -11.53 -3.03 -9.46
N TYR A 65 -10.99 -4.05 -8.80
CA TYR A 65 -10.75 -4.07 -7.37
C TYR A 65 -9.36 -3.50 -7.05
N LEU A 66 -9.33 -2.66 -6.04
CA LEU A 66 -8.13 -2.10 -5.43
C LEU A 66 -8.17 -2.46 -3.94
N LEU A 67 -7.17 -3.20 -3.47
CA LEU A 67 -7.10 -3.59 -2.07
C LEU A 67 -6.15 -2.67 -1.31
N PRO A 68 -6.56 -2.18 -0.13
CA PRO A 68 -5.65 -1.46 0.75
C PRO A 68 -4.39 -2.28 1.03
N GLY A 69 -3.22 -1.68 0.81
CA GLY A 69 -1.93 -2.34 1.02
C GLY A 69 -1.42 -3.20 -0.13
N ALA A 70 -2.15 -3.34 -1.25
CA ALA A 70 -1.62 -4.01 -2.43
C ALA A 70 -0.53 -3.20 -3.14
N ASN A 71 -0.58 -1.85 -3.03
CA ASN A 71 0.40 -0.89 -3.59
C ASN A 71 0.76 -1.14 -5.07
N THR A 72 -0.13 -1.79 -5.83
CA THR A 72 0.05 -2.08 -7.24
C THR A 72 -1.15 -1.59 -8.05
N PRO A 73 -0.93 -0.99 -9.24
CA PRO A 73 -2.02 -0.57 -10.10
C PRO A 73 -2.80 -1.77 -10.64
N ALA A 74 -4.11 -1.60 -10.79
CA ALA A 74 -4.95 -2.49 -11.56
C ALA A 74 -5.41 -1.82 -12.86
N ARG A 75 -5.69 -2.61 -13.90
CA ARG A 75 -6.08 -2.11 -15.23
C ARG A 75 -7.57 -2.22 -15.40
N LEU A 76 -8.18 -1.16 -15.91
CA LEU A 76 -9.58 -1.10 -16.27
C LEU A 76 -9.73 -0.65 -17.73
N ASN A 77 -10.37 -1.47 -18.55
CA ASN A 77 -10.80 -1.07 -19.89
C ASN A 77 -12.11 -0.31 -19.78
N SER A 78 -12.16 0.88 -20.32
CA SER A 78 -13.33 1.77 -20.25
C SER A 78 -13.61 2.43 -21.61
N GLN A 79 -14.71 3.17 -21.69
CA GLN A 79 -15.08 3.94 -22.89
C GLN A 79 -14.08 5.05 -23.22
N ILE A 80 -13.32 5.53 -22.24
CA ILE A 80 -12.29 6.59 -22.41
C ILE A 80 -10.88 6.01 -22.62
N GLY A 81 -10.77 4.69 -22.80
CA GLY A 81 -9.51 3.97 -22.99
C GLY A 81 -9.14 3.09 -21.79
N THR A 82 -7.97 2.50 -21.86
CA THR A 82 -7.42 1.69 -20.76
C THR A 82 -6.81 2.59 -19.70
N LEU A 83 -7.25 2.38 -18.47
CA LEU A 83 -6.83 3.12 -17.28
C LEU A 83 -6.05 2.22 -16.34
N ARG A 84 -5.02 2.76 -15.73
CA ARG A 84 -4.30 2.14 -14.59
C ARG A 84 -4.72 2.88 -13.33
N MET A 85 -5.24 2.15 -12.38
CA MET A 85 -5.77 2.69 -11.14
C MET A 85 -5.04 2.13 -9.94
N SER A 86 -4.70 2.97 -9.00
CA SER A 86 -4.08 2.58 -7.74
C SER A 86 -4.64 3.37 -6.57
N LEU A 87 -4.58 2.76 -5.39
CA LEU A 87 -4.99 3.37 -4.14
C LEU A 87 -3.74 3.80 -3.37
N VAL A 88 -3.68 5.07 -3.01
CA VAL A 88 -2.56 5.65 -2.24
C VAL A 88 -3.07 6.46 -1.05
N ASN A 89 -2.21 6.74 -0.09
CA ASN A 89 -2.51 7.59 1.08
C ASN A 89 -3.72 7.12 1.90
N VAL A 90 -3.88 5.80 2.06
CA VAL A 90 -4.96 5.23 2.87
C VAL A 90 -4.68 5.52 4.35
N ALA A 91 -5.58 6.24 5.00
CA ALA A 91 -5.43 6.62 6.40
C ALA A 91 -6.81 6.77 7.08
N ALA A 92 -6.82 6.66 8.40
CA ALA A 92 -8.01 6.90 9.19
C ALA A 92 -8.51 8.35 9.07
N ASN A 93 -9.82 8.52 9.10
CA ASN A 93 -10.54 9.79 9.18
C ASN A 93 -11.61 9.71 10.27
N ALA A 94 -12.17 10.85 10.67
CA ALA A 94 -13.19 10.92 11.72
C ALA A 94 -14.38 9.97 11.48
N ASP A 95 -14.82 9.86 10.21
CA ASP A 95 -16.01 9.07 9.83
C ASP A 95 -15.67 7.75 9.12
N GLY A 96 -14.40 7.35 9.07
CA GLY A 96 -13.99 6.13 8.37
C GLY A 96 -12.58 6.18 7.82
N THR A 97 -12.42 6.04 6.51
CA THR A 97 -11.13 6.02 5.80
C THR A 97 -11.09 7.12 4.75
N ARG A 98 -9.96 7.83 4.69
CA ARG A 98 -9.59 8.66 3.55
C ARG A 98 -8.57 7.94 2.69
N ALA A 99 -8.64 8.13 1.39
CA ALA A 99 -7.68 7.58 0.44
C ALA A 99 -7.58 8.51 -0.78
N THR A 100 -6.59 8.27 -1.63
CA THR A 100 -6.47 8.91 -2.94
C THR A 100 -6.54 7.84 -4.01
N LEU A 101 -7.48 7.97 -4.93
CA LEU A 101 -7.55 7.17 -6.13
C LEU A 101 -6.69 7.84 -7.20
N ARG A 102 -5.59 7.20 -7.58
CA ARG A 102 -4.72 7.63 -8.66
C ARG A 102 -5.11 6.93 -9.94
N ILE A 103 -5.40 7.69 -10.99
CA ILE A 103 -5.82 7.18 -12.30
C ILE A 103 -4.84 7.68 -13.35
N GLN A 104 -4.28 6.75 -14.12
CA GLN A 104 -3.35 7.02 -15.21
C GLN A 104 -3.91 6.46 -16.52
N GLY A 105 -3.90 7.25 -17.58
CA GLY A 105 -4.17 6.73 -18.92
C GLY A 105 -3.00 5.90 -19.44
N GLU A 106 -3.26 4.76 -20.06
CA GLU A 106 -2.20 3.98 -20.75
C GLU A 106 -1.80 4.57 -22.10
N SER A 107 -2.67 5.38 -22.72
CA SER A 107 -2.33 6.13 -23.91
C SER A 107 -1.48 7.35 -23.57
N ASN A 108 -0.59 7.75 -24.49
CA ASN A 108 0.23 8.95 -24.31
C ASN A 108 -0.56 10.28 -24.52
N GLY A 109 -1.88 10.22 -24.55
CA GLY A 109 -2.76 11.36 -24.73
C GLY A 109 -3.36 11.89 -23.42
N PRO A 110 -3.99 13.07 -23.46
CA PRO A 110 -4.74 13.60 -22.33
C PRO A 110 -5.98 12.74 -22.05
N LEU A 111 -6.39 12.65 -20.78
CA LEU A 111 -7.66 12.05 -20.42
C LEU A 111 -8.77 13.10 -20.56
N PRO A 112 -9.94 12.77 -21.16
CA PRO A 112 -11.10 13.62 -21.11
C PRO A 112 -11.62 13.75 -19.66
N ALA A 113 -12.48 14.73 -19.41
CA ALA A 113 -13.26 14.72 -18.17
C ALA A 113 -14.18 13.50 -18.14
N PHE A 114 -14.30 12.85 -16.99
CA PHE A 114 -15.09 11.63 -16.85
C PHE A 114 -15.71 11.51 -15.47
N SER A 115 -16.65 10.61 -15.34
CA SER A 115 -17.25 10.21 -14.07
C SER A 115 -17.17 8.70 -13.91
N GLY A 116 -17.36 8.24 -12.69
CA GLY A 116 -17.40 6.83 -12.36
C GLY A 116 -18.01 6.60 -11.00
N THR A 117 -18.17 5.35 -10.66
CA THR A 117 -18.65 4.90 -9.35
C THR A 117 -17.50 4.27 -8.57
N VAL A 118 -17.35 4.68 -7.32
CA VAL A 118 -16.51 4.00 -6.35
C VAL A 118 -17.42 3.26 -5.36
N GLU A 119 -17.18 1.96 -5.21
CA GLU A 119 -17.76 1.14 -4.16
C GLU A 119 -16.68 0.72 -3.18
N TRP A 120 -17.04 0.58 -1.91
CA TRP A 120 -16.14 0.05 -0.89
C TRP A 120 -16.89 -0.77 0.13
N GLY A 121 -16.19 -1.73 0.72
CA GLY A 121 -16.78 -2.64 1.69
C GLY A 121 -15.74 -3.56 2.31
N GLN A 122 -16.24 -4.58 2.98
CA GLN A 122 -15.44 -5.65 3.56
C GLN A 122 -15.55 -6.90 2.69
N ILE A 123 -14.52 -7.73 2.72
CA ILE A 123 -14.53 -9.07 2.10
C ILE A 123 -14.52 -10.11 3.21
N GLN A 124 -15.45 -11.04 3.15
CA GLN A 124 -15.50 -12.23 4.01
C GLN A 124 -15.32 -13.49 3.15
N GLY A 125 -14.51 -14.43 3.64
CA GLY A 125 -14.21 -15.66 2.92
C GLY A 125 -12.84 -15.65 2.23
N THR A 126 -12.71 -16.48 1.21
CA THR A 126 -11.47 -16.65 0.41
C THR A 126 -11.64 -16.00 -0.97
N THR A 127 -10.55 -15.87 -1.72
CA THR A 127 -10.62 -15.35 -3.11
C THR A 127 -11.40 -16.23 -4.07
N GLU A 128 -11.58 -17.51 -3.73
CA GLU A 128 -12.37 -18.47 -4.51
C GLU A 128 -13.87 -18.37 -4.18
N SER A 129 -14.19 -18.06 -2.92
CA SER A 129 -15.55 -17.95 -2.42
C SER A 129 -15.62 -16.81 -1.40
N TYR A 130 -15.95 -15.63 -1.88
CA TYR A 130 -16.04 -14.43 -1.02
C TYR A 130 -17.42 -13.80 -1.09
N GLN A 131 -17.73 -13.06 -0.04
CA GLN A 131 -18.93 -12.21 0.03
C GLN A 131 -18.47 -10.77 0.33
N GLU A 132 -19.05 -9.84 -0.40
CA GLU A 132 -18.93 -8.42 -0.13
C GLU A 132 -20.00 -8.03 0.89
N VAL A 133 -19.57 -7.43 1.99
CA VAL A 133 -20.47 -7.01 3.07
C VAL A 133 -20.23 -5.56 3.43
N ASN A 134 -21.27 -4.91 3.97
CA ASN A 134 -21.24 -3.49 4.34
C ASN A 134 -20.86 -2.59 3.15
N VAL A 135 -21.34 -2.94 1.96
CA VAL A 135 -21.03 -2.25 0.72
C VAL A 135 -21.68 -0.88 0.69
N LYS A 136 -20.89 0.12 0.36
CA LYS A 136 -21.31 1.51 0.13
C LYS A 136 -20.77 1.95 -1.22
N ASN A 137 -21.40 2.97 -1.79
CA ASN A 137 -20.94 3.56 -3.05
C ASN A 137 -21.12 5.07 -3.06
N GLN A 138 -20.38 5.72 -3.94
CA GLN A 138 -20.53 7.12 -4.30
C GLN A 138 -20.08 7.37 -5.74
N LEU A 139 -20.65 8.38 -6.37
CA LEU A 139 -20.16 8.88 -7.65
C LEU A 139 -18.93 9.76 -7.44
N PHE A 140 -18.02 9.71 -8.39
CA PHE A 140 -16.92 10.65 -8.46
C PHE A 140 -16.80 11.25 -9.86
N THR A 141 -16.20 12.42 -9.95
CA THR A 141 -15.87 13.09 -11.21
C THR A 141 -14.38 13.40 -11.25
N ALA A 142 -13.80 13.27 -12.43
CA ALA A 142 -12.43 13.63 -12.72
C ALA A 142 -12.39 14.74 -13.77
N PRO A 143 -11.61 15.81 -13.57
CA PRO A 143 -11.42 16.82 -14.60
C PRO A 143 -10.64 16.26 -15.77
N ALA A 144 -10.72 16.91 -16.92
CA ALA A 144 -9.84 16.60 -18.04
C ALA A 144 -8.37 16.84 -17.65
N SER A 145 -7.49 15.91 -18.00
CA SER A 145 -6.05 16.10 -17.87
C SER A 145 -5.51 16.75 -19.15
N THR A 146 -4.74 17.80 -19.01
CA THR A 146 -4.11 18.51 -20.15
C THR A 146 -2.65 18.07 -20.38
N LEU A 147 -2.10 17.30 -19.46
CA LEU A 147 -0.71 16.83 -19.50
C LEU A 147 -0.62 15.37 -19.97
N ALA A 148 0.45 15.03 -20.65
CA ALA A 148 0.82 13.66 -20.98
C ALA A 148 2.16 13.30 -20.29
N PRO A 149 2.29 12.15 -19.60
CA PRO A 149 1.24 11.18 -19.30
C PRO A 149 0.18 11.75 -18.35
N SER A 150 -1.07 11.44 -18.64
CA SER A 150 -2.19 11.97 -17.85
C SER A 150 -2.32 11.21 -16.53
N ASP A 151 -2.15 11.94 -15.44
CA ASP A 151 -2.28 11.44 -14.07
C ASP A 151 -3.33 12.29 -13.34
N VAL A 152 -4.32 11.66 -12.75
CA VAL A 152 -5.40 12.33 -12.02
C VAL A 152 -5.53 11.69 -10.64
N ASP A 153 -5.39 12.51 -9.60
CA ASP A 153 -5.58 12.10 -8.21
C ASP A 153 -6.96 12.58 -7.71
N ILE A 154 -7.78 11.63 -7.28
CA ILE A 154 -9.14 11.87 -6.77
C ILE A 154 -9.16 11.56 -5.27
N PRO A 155 -9.45 12.54 -4.40
CA PRO A 155 -9.61 12.29 -2.99
C PRO A 155 -10.90 11.51 -2.73
N LEU A 156 -10.80 10.42 -1.97
CA LEU A 156 -11.94 9.59 -1.56
C LEU A 156 -12.18 9.72 -0.05
N GLN A 157 -13.46 9.79 0.32
CA GLN A 157 -13.95 9.72 1.70
C GLN A 157 -14.81 8.48 1.83
N LEU A 158 -14.26 7.43 2.43
CA LEU A 158 -14.88 6.11 2.54
C LEU A 158 -15.48 5.97 3.94
N SER A 159 -16.70 6.45 4.09
CA SER A 159 -17.36 6.53 5.39
C SER A 159 -17.74 5.16 5.96
N GLY A 160 -17.67 5.02 7.29
CA GLY A 160 -18.22 3.89 8.05
C GLY A 160 -17.34 2.65 8.14
N LEU A 161 -16.13 2.67 7.57
CA LEU A 161 -15.13 1.61 7.70
C LEU A 161 -13.77 2.22 8.01
N THR A 162 -13.10 1.71 9.05
CA THR A 162 -11.70 2.09 9.33
C THR A 162 -10.76 1.48 8.29
N PRO A 163 -9.51 1.96 8.14
CA PRO A 163 -8.55 1.37 7.21
C PRO A 163 -8.33 -0.13 7.40
N GLU A 164 -8.41 -0.62 8.64
CA GLU A 164 -8.27 -2.04 8.99
C GLU A 164 -9.49 -2.87 8.59
N GLN A 165 -10.67 -2.26 8.57
CA GLN A 165 -11.93 -2.89 8.17
C GLN A 165 -12.16 -2.83 6.66
N LEU A 166 -11.49 -1.91 5.96
CA LEU A 166 -11.64 -1.73 4.52
C LEU A 166 -11.05 -2.92 3.77
N GLY A 167 -11.92 -3.78 3.25
CA GLY A 167 -11.52 -4.99 2.52
C GLY A 167 -11.20 -4.73 1.06
N PHE A 168 -11.99 -3.87 0.40
CA PHE A 168 -11.82 -3.54 -1.00
C PHE A 168 -12.36 -2.14 -1.33
N ILE A 169 -11.88 -1.62 -2.44
CA ILE A 169 -12.50 -0.55 -3.23
C ILE A 169 -12.68 -1.11 -4.63
N ARG A 170 -13.85 -0.90 -5.23
CA ARG A 170 -14.15 -1.27 -6.61
C ARG A 170 -14.52 -0.03 -7.41
N ILE A 171 -13.88 0.14 -8.58
CA ILE A 171 -14.15 1.25 -9.50
C ILE A 171 -14.81 0.69 -10.75
N HIS A 172 -15.94 1.26 -11.11
CA HIS A 172 -16.71 0.84 -12.28
C HIS A 172 -17.50 2.00 -12.91
N ASP A 173 -18.24 1.71 -13.98
CA ASP A 173 -19.11 2.66 -14.70
C ASP A 173 -18.39 3.95 -15.13
N ILE A 174 -17.15 3.81 -15.62
CA ILE A 174 -16.38 4.94 -16.14
C ILE A 174 -17.02 5.42 -17.46
N GLN A 175 -17.45 6.68 -17.47
CA GLN A 175 -18.09 7.32 -18.62
C GLN A 175 -17.52 8.71 -18.86
N PRO A 176 -17.39 9.15 -20.11
CA PRO A 176 -17.08 10.55 -20.40
C PRO A 176 -18.06 11.46 -19.67
N ALA A 177 -17.58 12.59 -19.13
CA ALA A 177 -18.47 13.58 -18.56
C ALA A 177 -19.40 14.13 -19.67
N ALA A 178 -20.69 14.30 -19.35
CA ALA A 178 -21.61 14.98 -20.25
C ALA A 178 -21.10 16.38 -20.56
N GLN A 179 -21.00 16.71 -21.83
CA GLN A 179 -20.64 18.05 -22.29
C GLN A 179 -21.80 19.02 -22.07
#